data_b76a87f3c3aba80d40c4ecc0da96a3e6
#
_entry.id   b76a87f3c3aba80d40c4ecc0da96a3e6
#
_cell.length_a   1.000
_cell.length_b   1.000
_cell.length_c   1.000
_cell.angle_alpha   90.00
_cell.angle_beta   90.00
_cell.angle_gamma   90.00
#
_symmetry.space_group_name_H-M   'P 1'
#
loop_
_entity.id
_entity.type
_entity.pdbx_description
1 polymer ?
#
loop_
_entity_poly.entity_id
_entity_poly.type
_entity_poly.pdbx_seq_one_letter_code
_entity_poly.pdbx_strand_id
1 'polypeptide(L)'
;MQDVVKVIIPAKAEHLLVVRLATSGVCSRMGMGIEAMEDAKAAAAEACLLLINDREGFESLEVSFTAGETLQVAVQGLGSGMQHSTEDIDYDFSLALLQALTDGLELAPGCVTFRFGGGSPR
;
A
#
# COMPACT_ATOMS: atom_id res chain seq x y z
N MET A 1 -3.11 13.39 18.05
CA MET A 1 -2.93 14.01 16.72
C MET A 1 -2.34 13.01 15.77
N GLN A 2 -2.87 12.94 14.57
CA GLN A 2 -2.40 12.03 13.55
C GLN A 2 -1.54 12.75 12.53
N ASP A 3 -0.45 12.13 12.15
CA ASP A 3 0.38 12.65 11.06
C ASP A 3 0.01 11.92 9.77
N VAL A 4 -0.05 12.68 8.69
CA VAL A 4 -0.32 12.12 7.37
C VAL A 4 0.86 12.41 6.47
N VAL A 5 1.40 11.34 5.87
CA VAL A 5 2.47 11.44 4.89
C VAL A 5 1.94 10.92 3.57
N LYS A 6 2.14 11.66 2.50
CA LYS A 6 1.69 11.25 1.17
C LYS A 6 2.86 11.19 0.21
N VAL A 7 2.87 10.17 -0.62
CA VAL A 7 3.88 9.99 -1.66
C VAL A 7 3.15 9.74 -2.98
N ILE A 8 3.53 10.43 -4.02
CA ILE A 8 2.97 10.20 -5.35
C ILE A 8 4.08 9.65 -6.23
N ILE A 9 3.83 8.50 -6.85
CA ILE A 9 4.77 7.87 -7.75
C ILE A 9 4.11 7.62 -9.11
N PRO A 10 4.89 7.56 -10.19
CA PRO A 10 4.36 7.03 -11.45
C PRO A 10 3.85 5.60 -11.22
N ALA A 11 2.79 5.22 -11.94
CA ALA A 11 2.19 3.89 -11.76
C ALA A 11 3.01 2.81 -12.46
N LYS A 12 4.24 2.64 -12.00
CA LYS A 12 5.20 1.68 -12.56
C LYS A 12 5.92 0.97 -11.43
N ALA A 13 6.13 -0.33 -11.60
CA ALA A 13 6.75 -1.17 -10.57
C ALA A 13 8.16 -0.70 -10.18
N GLU A 14 8.88 -0.05 -11.10
CA GLU A 14 10.24 0.41 -10.83
C GLU A 14 10.31 1.46 -9.73
N HIS A 15 9.18 2.07 -9.36
CA HIS A 15 9.13 3.07 -8.29
C HIS A 15 8.68 2.52 -6.94
N LEU A 16 8.45 1.21 -6.83
CA LEU A 16 8.00 0.61 -5.56
C LEU A 16 9.00 0.74 -4.44
N LEU A 17 10.29 0.86 -4.77
CA LEU A 17 11.30 1.08 -3.75
C LEU A 17 11.02 2.36 -2.95
N VAL A 18 10.56 3.42 -3.62
CA VAL A 18 10.20 4.67 -2.94
C VAL A 18 9.10 4.43 -1.92
N VAL A 19 8.08 3.66 -2.31
CA VAL A 19 6.98 3.32 -1.42
C VAL A 19 7.47 2.53 -0.22
N ARG A 20 8.35 1.55 -0.44
CA ARG A 20 8.91 0.75 0.65
C ARG A 20 9.73 1.59 1.62
N LEU A 21 10.53 2.52 1.11
CA LEU A 21 11.33 3.40 1.96
C LEU A 21 10.45 4.35 2.76
N ALA A 22 9.41 4.90 2.14
CA ALA A 22 8.46 5.76 2.84
C ALA A 22 7.74 4.99 3.94
N THR A 23 7.33 3.75 3.65
CA THR A 23 6.68 2.89 4.64
C THR A 23 7.61 2.65 5.83
N SER A 24 8.88 2.33 5.56
CA SER A 24 9.86 2.11 6.62
C SER A 24 10.01 3.35 7.50
N GLY A 25 10.07 4.53 6.88
CA GLY A 25 10.21 5.77 7.64
C GLY A 25 9.04 6.03 8.56
N VAL A 26 7.83 5.83 8.06
CA VAL A 26 6.63 6.04 8.87
C VAL A 26 6.55 5.01 10.01
N CYS A 27 6.81 3.74 9.71
CA CYS A 27 6.78 2.68 10.71
C CYS A 27 7.83 2.92 11.80
N SER A 28 9.01 3.38 11.41
CA SER A 28 10.07 3.69 12.35
C SER A 28 9.64 4.80 13.31
N ARG A 29 8.99 5.84 12.79
CA ARG A 29 8.47 6.94 13.61
C ARG A 29 7.43 6.45 14.62
N MET A 30 6.66 5.45 14.24
CA MET A 30 5.63 4.90 15.13
C MET A 30 6.18 3.90 16.13
N GLY A 31 7.46 3.55 16.05
CA GLY A 31 8.05 2.56 16.94
C GLY A 31 7.63 1.13 16.64
N MET A 32 7.23 0.85 15.41
CA MET A 32 6.83 -0.51 15.03
C MET A 32 8.02 -1.45 15.01
N GLY A 33 7.80 -2.69 15.42
CA GLY A 33 8.83 -3.70 15.39
C GLY A 33 9.20 -4.10 13.95
N ILE A 34 10.32 -4.78 13.82
CA ILE A 34 10.86 -5.15 12.51
C ILE A 34 9.88 -6.01 11.71
N GLU A 35 9.26 -7.00 12.35
CA GLU A 35 8.32 -7.88 11.65
C GLU A 35 7.12 -7.10 11.12
N ALA A 36 6.53 -6.26 11.95
CA ALA A 36 5.39 -5.45 11.54
C ALA A 36 5.78 -4.48 10.44
N MET A 37 6.97 -3.91 10.50
CA MET A 37 7.47 -3.02 9.46
C MET A 37 7.63 -3.75 8.14
N GLU A 38 8.19 -4.96 8.14
CA GLU A 38 8.36 -5.74 6.92
C GLU A 38 7.01 -6.15 6.32
N ASP A 39 6.05 -6.50 7.16
CA ASP A 39 4.69 -6.79 6.70
C ASP A 39 4.03 -5.56 6.06
N ALA A 40 4.22 -4.40 6.68
CA ALA A 40 3.66 -3.15 6.14
C ALA A 40 4.27 -2.79 4.79
N LYS A 41 5.58 -2.97 4.65
CA LYS A 41 6.28 -2.72 3.39
C LYS A 41 5.78 -3.65 2.30
N ALA A 42 5.64 -4.94 2.62
CA ALA A 42 5.15 -5.93 1.67
C ALA A 42 3.71 -5.63 1.25
N ALA A 43 2.86 -5.28 2.20
CA ALA A 43 1.47 -4.95 1.91
C ALA A 43 1.35 -3.69 1.05
N ALA A 44 2.13 -2.66 1.35
CA ALA A 44 2.10 -1.43 0.56
C ALA A 44 2.52 -1.68 -0.89
N ALA A 45 3.58 -2.47 -1.08
CA ALA A 45 4.04 -2.81 -2.43
C ALA A 45 3.00 -3.65 -3.17
N GLU A 46 2.39 -4.61 -2.49
CA GLU A 46 1.38 -5.48 -3.10
C GLU A 46 0.14 -4.69 -3.50
N ALA A 47 -0.30 -3.75 -2.65
CA ALA A 47 -1.43 -2.89 -2.97
C ALA A 47 -1.15 -2.02 -4.20
N CYS A 48 0.07 -1.49 -4.30
CA CYS A 48 0.48 -0.73 -5.48
C CYS A 48 0.45 -1.60 -6.73
N LEU A 49 0.93 -2.84 -6.64
CA LEU A 49 0.94 -3.74 -7.80
C LEU A 49 -0.46 -4.06 -8.30
N LEU A 50 -1.44 -4.20 -7.40
CA LEU A 50 -2.82 -4.40 -7.82
C LEU A 50 -3.31 -3.25 -8.71
N LEU A 51 -2.97 -2.01 -8.33
CA LEU A 51 -3.39 -0.85 -9.12
C LEU A 51 -2.55 -0.64 -10.37
N ILE A 52 -1.27 -0.96 -10.31
CA ILE A 52 -0.40 -0.89 -11.49
C ILE A 52 -0.90 -1.81 -12.59
N ASN A 53 -1.42 -2.98 -12.20
CA ASN A 53 -1.91 -3.99 -13.14
C ASN A 53 -3.41 -3.90 -13.38
N ASP A 54 -4.06 -2.85 -12.92
CA ASP A 54 -5.48 -2.63 -13.15
C ASP A 54 -5.73 -2.39 -14.64
N ARG A 55 -6.85 -2.93 -15.13
CA ARG A 55 -7.19 -2.84 -16.56
C ARG A 55 -7.36 -1.41 -17.05
N GLU A 56 -7.89 -0.53 -16.20
CA GLU A 56 -8.10 0.84 -16.60
C GLU A 56 -6.81 1.62 -16.73
N GLY A 57 -5.80 1.20 -15.97
CA GLY A 57 -4.53 1.90 -15.95
C GLY A 57 -4.63 3.24 -15.25
N PHE A 58 -3.54 3.61 -14.59
CA PHE A 58 -3.45 4.90 -13.91
C PHE A 58 -2.15 5.57 -14.32
N GLU A 59 -2.14 6.89 -14.32
CA GLU A 59 -0.93 7.64 -14.61
C GLU A 59 0.01 7.60 -13.41
N SER A 60 -0.53 7.73 -12.22
CA SER A 60 0.26 7.70 -10.99
C SER A 60 -0.53 7.07 -9.86
N LEU A 61 0.16 6.82 -8.76
CA LEU A 61 -0.44 6.31 -7.52
C LEU A 61 -0.11 7.28 -6.40
N GLU A 62 -1.11 7.56 -5.57
CA GLU A 62 -0.89 8.30 -4.34
C GLU A 62 -0.97 7.32 -3.18
N VAL A 63 0.09 7.27 -2.39
CA VAL A 63 0.14 6.42 -1.20
C VAL A 63 0.10 7.33 0.01
N SER A 64 -0.94 7.19 0.82
CA SER A 64 -1.13 7.98 2.03
C SER A 64 -0.92 7.11 3.25
N PHE A 65 -0.10 7.60 4.18
CA PHE A 65 0.15 6.93 5.46
C PHE A 65 -0.43 7.82 6.54
N THR A 66 -1.38 7.30 7.28
CA THR A 66 -1.95 8.02 8.44
C THR A 66 -1.45 7.32 9.70
N ALA A 67 -0.58 8.01 10.41
CA ALA A 67 0.07 7.47 11.60
C ALA A 67 -0.60 8.02 12.86
N GLY A 68 -1.17 7.14 13.65
CA GLY A 68 -1.80 7.45 14.92
C GLY A 68 -1.58 6.27 15.85
N GLU A 69 -2.61 5.83 16.54
CA GLU A 69 -2.51 4.62 17.34
C GLU A 69 -2.33 3.40 16.46
N THR A 70 -2.88 3.46 15.26
CA THR A 70 -2.69 2.44 14.23
C THR A 70 -2.12 3.09 13.00
N LEU A 71 -1.54 2.29 12.12
CA LEU A 71 -1.10 2.77 10.81
C LEU A 71 -2.19 2.44 9.80
N GLN A 72 -2.66 3.45 9.10
CA GLN A 72 -3.58 3.25 7.97
C GLN A 72 -2.87 3.66 6.69
N VAL A 73 -2.94 2.80 5.69
CA VAL A 73 -2.34 3.05 4.39
C VAL A 73 -3.42 3.00 3.33
N ALA A 74 -3.47 4.02 2.48
CA ALA A 74 -4.39 4.06 1.35
C ALA A 74 -3.59 4.27 0.07
N VAL A 75 -3.82 3.42 -0.91
CA VAL A 75 -3.21 3.53 -2.23
C VAL A 75 -4.31 3.84 -3.22
N GLN A 76 -4.19 4.97 -3.91
CA GLN A 76 -5.20 5.43 -4.85
C GLN A 76 -4.59 5.67 -6.22
N GLY A 77 -5.25 5.14 -7.26
CA GLY A 77 -4.86 5.43 -8.63
C GLY A 77 -5.30 6.81 -9.05
N LEU A 78 -4.42 7.53 -9.74
CA LEU A 78 -4.67 8.89 -10.20
C LEU A 78 -4.55 8.98 -11.71
N GLY A 79 -5.41 9.78 -12.30
CA GLY A 79 -5.39 10.01 -13.73
C GLY A 79 -5.82 8.78 -14.51
N SER A 80 -5.67 8.84 -15.82
CA SER A 80 -5.89 7.70 -16.68
C SER A 80 -4.64 7.54 -17.53
N GLY A 81 -4.19 6.31 -17.66
CA GLY A 81 -2.98 6.01 -18.38
C GLY A 81 -3.11 4.71 -19.10
N MET A 82 -2.10 4.38 -19.86
CA MET A 82 -2.04 3.09 -20.51
C MET A 82 -1.59 2.05 -19.50
N GLN A 83 -2.15 0.86 -19.61
CA GLN A 83 -1.69 -0.25 -18.82
C GLN A 83 -0.23 -0.55 -19.19
N HIS A 84 0.66 -0.45 -18.23
CA HIS A 84 2.08 -0.60 -18.47
C HIS A 84 2.61 -2.01 -18.26
N SER A 85 1.86 -2.83 -17.55
CA SER A 85 2.31 -4.19 -17.26
C SER A 85 1.66 -5.17 -18.21
N THR A 86 2.47 -6.07 -18.76
CA THR A 86 1.98 -7.18 -19.56
C THR A 86 2.03 -8.49 -18.77
N GLU A 87 2.43 -8.43 -17.52
CA GLU A 87 2.52 -9.62 -16.69
C GLU A 87 1.16 -9.95 -16.11
N ASP A 88 0.80 -11.23 -16.17
CA ASP A 88 -0.36 -11.70 -15.47
C ASP A 88 -0.03 -11.79 -14.00
N ILE A 89 -0.76 -11.06 -13.17
CA ILE A 89 -0.63 -11.22 -11.74
C ILE A 89 -1.77 -12.13 -11.28
N ASP A 90 -1.46 -12.94 -10.28
CA ASP A 90 -2.47 -13.74 -9.64
C ASP A 90 -3.20 -12.84 -8.64
N TYR A 91 -4.32 -12.28 -9.09
CA TYR A 91 -5.10 -11.34 -8.30
C TYR A 91 -5.55 -11.98 -6.97
N ASP A 92 -5.99 -13.23 -7.04
CA ASP A 92 -6.47 -13.93 -5.83
C ASP A 92 -5.34 -14.15 -4.83
N PHE A 93 -4.16 -14.46 -5.33
CA PHE A 93 -3.00 -14.63 -4.47
C PHE A 93 -2.60 -13.30 -3.82
N SER A 94 -2.54 -12.23 -4.61
CA SER A 94 -2.21 -10.91 -4.09
C SER A 94 -3.20 -10.45 -3.02
N LEU A 95 -4.48 -10.70 -3.28
CA LEU A 95 -5.53 -10.34 -2.33
C LEU A 95 -5.41 -11.15 -1.05
N ALA A 96 -5.16 -12.44 -1.17
CA ALA A 96 -4.97 -13.31 0.00
C ALA A 96 -3.77 -12.88 0.82
N LEU A 97 -2.69 -12.48 0.15
CA LEU A 97 -1.48 -11.99 0.82
C LEU A 97 -1.77 -10.70 1.59
N LEU A 98 -2.48 -9.77 0.97
CA LEU A 98 -2.88 -8.54 1.65
C LEU A 98 -3.74 -8.82 2.87
N GLN A 99 -4.69 -9.75 2.75
CA GLN A 99 -5.55 -10.12 3.87
C GLN A 99 -4.73 -10.75 5.01
N ALA A 100 -3.73 -11.55 4.67
CA ALA A 100 -2.90 -12.20 5.66
C ALA A 100 -1.94 -11.21 6.36
N LEU A 101 -1.49 -10.19 5.65
CA LEU A 101 -0.49 -9.25 6.18
C LEU A 101 -1.10 -8.11 6.98
N THR A 102 -2.39 -7.84 6.83
CA THR A 102 -3.01 -6.63 7.38
C THR A 102 -4.12 -6.98 8.37
N ASP A 103 -4.46 -6.00 9.21
CA ASP A 103 -5.54 -6.17 10.21
C ASP A 103 -6.90 -5.75 9.67
N GLY A 104 -6.94 -5.06 8.57
CA GLY A 104 -8.18 -4.67 7.92
C GLY A 104 -7.88 -4.26 6.50
N LEU A 105 -8.71 -4.71 5.58
CA LEU A 105 -8.50 -4.45 4.16
C LEU A 105 -9.82 -4.02 3.55
N GLU A 106 -9.81 -2.92 2.82
CA GLU A 106 -10.96 -2.44 2.08
C GLU A 106 -10.55 -2.18 0.65
N LEU A 107 -11.37 -2.66 -0.28
CA LEU A 107 -11.15 -2.48 -1.71
C LEU A 107 -12.29 -1.66 -2.28
N ALA A 108 -11.93 -0.67 -3.08
CA ALA A 108 -12.86 0.13 -3.86
C ALA A 108 -12.27 0.31 -5.25
N PRO A 109 -13.06 0.71 -6.26
CA PRO A 109 -12.48 0.94 -7.58
C PRO A 109 -11.32 1.93 -7.51
N GLY A 110 -10.15 1.50 -7.96
CA GLY A 110 -8.96 2.34 -7.97
C GLY A 110 -8.38 2.69 -6.61
N CYS A 111 -8.78 1.98 -5.56
CA CYS A 111 -8.30 2.30 -4.21
C CYS A 111 -8.18 1.05 -3.36
N VAL A 112 -7.06 0.94 -2.66
CA VAL A 112 -6.82 -0.15 -1.69
C VAL A 112 -6.44 0.50 -0.37
N THR A 113 -7.16 0.17 0.68
CA THR A 113 -6.89 0.70 2.03
C THR A 113 -6.68 -0.45 3.00
N PHE A 114 -5.69 -0.32 3.88
CA PHE A 114 -5.45 -1.35 4.89
C PHE A 114 -4.88 -0.73 6.16
N ARG A 115 -4.90 -1.50 7.24
CA ARG A 115 -4.45 -1.05 8.55
C ARG A 115 -3.54 -2.06 9.23
N PHE A 116 -2.69 -1.55 10.11
CA PHE A 116 -1.85 -2.34 11.00
C PHE A 116 -2.03 -1.88 12.43
N GLY A 117 -2.05 -2.84 13.35
CA GLY A 117 -2.06 -2.54 14.77
C GLY A 117 -3.41 -2.17 15.34
N GLY A 118 -4.48 -2.39 14.58
CA GLY A 118 -5.81 -1.96 14.99
C GLY A 118 -6.52 -2.91 15.93
N GLY A 119 -5.90 -3.97 16.25
CA GLY A 119 -6.69 -4.99 16.81
C GLY A 119 -6.59 -5.14 18.28
N SER A 120 -5.66 -5.80 18.70
CA SER A 120 -5.65 -6.24 20.06
C SER A 120 -4.45 -5.70 20.80
N PRO A 121 -4.62 -5.45 22.05
CA PRO A 121 -3.48 -5.12 22.89
C PRO A 121 -2.50 -6.27 22.87
N ARG A 122 -1.27 -5.92 22.88
CA ARG A 122 -0.18 -6.89 22.91
C ARG A 122 0.46 -6.88 24.27
#